data_41c4258e22bd6684efd184f35a394d72
#
_entry.id   41c4258e22bd6684efd184f35a394d72
#
_cell.length_a   1.000
_cell.length_b   1.000
_cell.length_c   1.000
_cell.angle_alpha   90.00
_cell.angle_beta   90.00
_cell.angle_gamma   90.00
#
_symmetry.space_group_name_H-M   'P 1'
#
loop_
_entity.id
_entity.type
_entity.pdbx_description
1 polymer ?
#
loop_
_entity_poly.entity_id
_entity_poly.type
_entity_poly.pdbx_seq_one_letter_code
_entity_poly.pdbx_strand_id
1 'polypeptide(L)'
;NNIANVNTTGFKKSRVVFKDSLYQSIQGASRATGERGGTNPMAIGLGMTLSSVDQIHTPSTTTYTNKTTDLAIDGNGYFVVESGGETFYSRAGNFDFDEWGNFVNTSNGFRVMGWMADLTGTIDTVKECQAIDISNLKSVPPNATTQMRFTGNLNSNIGVNYSVDDSVEPPVNTALGATDQPTGGEAVITSKDVYDALGNKQTVYFRFFKAETDTGYPTDSTVQWFCDISLDPEFGGVATYDPDNPDGISGATVRLSNIEFDANGYLTGPSNINLLIDRSAYNTQNIDFTIDLSRLTQWESKSTAWAEFQDGYTMGSLTSFTIGQDGTIMGVYDNGETKNLARVALANFQNPSGLTQTGNSLFQVSNNSGDPLIGAPGDEGMGA
;
A
#
# COMPACT_ATOMS: atom_id res chain seq x y z
N ASN A 1 -43.45 -9.84 -5.33
CA ASN A 1 -42.03 -10.05 -4.97
C ASN A 1 -41.25 -8.73 -4.98
N ASN A 2 -41.26 -7.91 -6.04
CA ASN A 2 -40.49 -6.66 -6.14
C ASN A 2 -40.81 -5.66 -5.01
N ILE A 3 -42.07 -5.47 -4.65
CA ILE A 3 -42.49 -4.56 -3.56
C ILE A 3 -42.02 -5.08 -2.19
N ALA A 4 -42.10 -6.39 -1.96
CA ALA A 4 -41.71 -7.00 -0.70
C ALA A 4 -40.17 -6.89 -0.46
N ASN A 5 -39.38 -6.74 -1.52
CA ASN A 5 -37.93 -6.68 -1.45
C ASN A 5 -37.35 -5.28 -1.77
N VAL A 6 -38.17 -4.22 -1.68
CA VAL A 6 -37.70 -2.84 -1.98
C VAL A 6 -36.55 -2.38 -1.09
N ASN A 7 -36.50 -2.87 0.15
CA ASN A 7 -35.44 -2.58 1.12
C ASN A 7 -34.36 -3.67 1.22
N THR A 8 -34.40 -4.69 0.35
CA THR A 8 -33.39 -5.76 0.36
C THR A 8 -32.14 -5.33 -0.38
N THR A 9 -31.00 -5.29 0.29
CA THR A 9 -29.72 -4.94 -0.29
C THR A 9 -29.35 -5.87 -1.45
N GLY A 10 -28.94 -5.31 -2.57
CA GLY A 10 -28.51 -6.07 -3.75
C GLY A 10 -29.64 -6.76 -4.53
N PHE A 11 -30.90 -6.58 -4.13
CA PHE A 11 -32.03 -7.18 -4.84
C PHE A 11 -32.17 -6.66 -6.28
N LYS A 12 -32.42 -7.57 -7.23
CA LYS A 12 -32.68 -7.25 -8.63
C LYS A 12 -34.14 -7.54 -8.96
N LYS A 13 -34.82 -6.54 -9.52
CA LYS A 13 -36.25 -6.66 -9.87
C LYS A 13 -36.45 -7.63 -11.03
N SER A 14 -37.54 -8.41 -10.97
CA SER A 14 -37.98 -9.27 -12.06
C SER A 14 -39.17 -8.68 -12.79
N ARG A 15 -39.23 -8.94 -14.10
CA ARG A 15 -40.32 -8.57 -14.99
C ARG A 15 -40.90 -9.82 -15.64
N VAL A 16 -42.21 -9.92 -15.60
CA VAL A 16 -42.94 -11.01 -16.25
C VAL A 16 -43.34 -10.57 -17.67
N VAL A 17 -43.07 -11.43 -18.64
CA VAL A 17 -43.50 -11.24 -20.04
C VAL A 17 -44.52 -12.32 -20.38
N PHE A 18 -45.62 -11.92 -20.98
CA PHE A 18 -46.69 -12.82 -21.40
C PHE A 18 -46.65 -12.98 -22.92
N LYS A 19 -47.12 -14.12 -23.40
CA LYS A 19 -47.38 -14.40 -24.81
C LYS A 19 -48.83 -14.87 -24.99
N ASP A 20 -49.38 -14.63 -26.17
CA ASP A 20 -50.66 -15.20 -26.59
C ASP A 20 -50.56 -16.73 -26.65
N SER A 21 -51.64 -17.40 -26.31
CA SER A 21 -51.66 -18.87 -26.21
C SER A 21 -51.93 -19.50 -27.58
N LEU A 22 -53.18 -19.40 -27.98
CA LEU A 22 -53.69 -20.02 -29.23
C LEU A 22 -54.76 -19.15 -29.81
N TYR A 23 -54.85 -19.14 -31.14
CA TYR A 23 -55.97 -18.56 -31.87
C TYR A 23 -56.82 -19.66 -32.46
N GLN A 24 -58.11 -19.66 -32.18
CA GLN A 24 -59.07 -20.50 -32.88
C GLN A 24 -59.59 -19.77 -34.09
N SER A 25 -59.31 -20.28 -35.29
CA SER A 25 -59.85 -19.75 -36.53
C SER A 25 -61.32 -20.15 -36.67
N ILE A 26 -62.22 -19.16 -36.75
CA ILE A 26 -63.64 -19.37 -37.00
C ILE A 26 -63.91 -19.33 -38.47
N GLN A 27 -63.21 -18.44 -39.21
CA GLN A 27 -63.35 -18.28 -40.65
C GLN A 27 -61.98 -18.03 -41.30
N GLY A 28 -61.68 -18.77 -42.35
CA GLY A 28 -60.47 -18.55 -43.12
C GLY A 28 -60.62 -17.35 -44.05
N ALA A 29 -59.45 -16.80 -44.46
CA ALA A 29 -59.40 -15.75 -45.49
C ALA A 29 -59.88 -16.28 -46.84
N SER A 30 -60.65 -15.50 -47.58
CA SER A 30 -60.98 -15.80 -48.96
C SER A 30 -60.39 -14.78 -49.91
N ARG A 31 -60.00 -15.27 -51.10
CA ARG A 31 -59.39 -14.40 -52.13
C ARG A 31 -60.52 -13.60 -52.83
N ALA A 32 -60.21 -12.37 -53.23
CA ALA A 32 -61.05 -11.60 -54.07
C ALA A 32 -61.13 -12.23 -55.49
N THR A 33 -62.29 -12.29 -56.01
CA THR A 33 -62.62 -12.70 -57.45
C THR A 33 -63.22 -11.51 -58.15
N GLY A 34 -63.34 -11.54 -59.50
CA GLY A 34 -63.84 -10.41 -60.31
C GLY A 34 -65.25 -9.92 -59.94
N GLU A 35 -66.04 -10.74 -59.24
CA GLU A 35 -67.44 -10.42 -58.87
C GLU A 35 -67.65 -10.29 -57.36
N ARG A 36 -66.61 -10.63 -56.55
CA ARG A 36 -66.74 -10.62 -55.07
C ARG A 36 -65.42 -10.20 -54.43
N GLY A 37 -65.53 -9.29 -53.47
CA GLY A 37 -64.37 -8.90 -52.60
C GLY A 37 -63.87 -10.05 -51.72
N GLY A 38 -62.55 -10.04 -51.41
CA GLY A 38 -61.94 -10.99 -50.45
C GLY A 38 -62.41 -10.71 -49.01
N THR A 39 -62.42 -11.74 -48.15
CA THR A 39 -62.70 -11.62 -46.73
C THR A 39 -61.50 -11.92 -45.94
N ASN A 40 -61.32 -11.16 -44.85
CA ASN A 40 -60.22 -11.37 -43.87
C ASN A 40 -60.53 -12.59 -42.99
N PRO A 41 -59.49 -13.25 -42.45
CA PRO A 41 -59.68 -14.34 -41.49
C PRO A 41 -60.26 -13.79 -40.22
N MET A 42 -61.14 -14.58 -39.57
CA MET A 42 -61.67 -14.28 -38.25
C MET A 42 -61.18 -15.35 -37.29
N ALA A 43 -60.38 -14.90 -36.27
CA ALA A 43 -59.86 -15.80 -35.25
C ALA A 43 -60.13 -15.21 -33.86
N ILE A 44 -60.39 -16.09 -32.86
CA ILE A 44 -60.52 -15.73 -31.46
C ILE A 44 -59.30 -16.24 -30.71
N GLY A 45 -58.66 -15.34 -29.93
CA GLY A 45 -57.58 -15.70 -29.04
C GLY A 45 -58.09 -16.44 -27.79
N LEU A 46 -57.42 -17.51 -27.37
CA LEU A 46 -57.75 -18.36 -26.24
C LEU A 46 -57.06 -17.98 -24.95
N GLY A 47 -56.57 -16.73 -24.86
CA GLY A 47 -55.92 -16.21 -23.66
C GLY A 47 -54.42 -16.02 -23.81
N MET A 48 -53.73 -15.84 -22.69
CA MET A 48 -52.29 -15.64 -22.59
C MET A 48 -51.64 -16.64 -21.65
N THR A 49 -50.35 -16.94 -21.92
CA THR A 49 -49.49 -17.77 -21.06
C THR A 49 -48.24 -17.00 -20.66
N LEU A 50 -47.61 -17.42 -19.57
CA LEU A 50 -46.30 -16.90 -19.17
C LEU A 50 -45.26 -17.21 -20.26
N SER A 51 -44.56 -16.18 -20.75
CA SER A 51 -43.48 -16.35 -21.73
C SER A 51 -42.12 -16.46 -21.06
N SER A 52 -41.75 -15.47 -20.25
CA SER A 52 -40.49 -15.45 -19.53
C SER A 52 -40.61 -14.61 -18.24
N VAL A 53 -39.70 -14.83 -17.34
CA VAL A 53 -39.48 -13.98 -16.17
C VAL A 53 -38.06 -13.47 -16.28
N ASP A 54 -37.89 -12.22 -16.71
CA ASP A 54 -36.60 -11.62 -16.92
C ASP A 54 -36.14 -10.91 -15.67
N GLN A 55 -34.87 -11.08 -15.28
CA GLN A 55 -34.23 -10.29 -14.23
C GLN A 55 -33.55 -9.06 -14.83
N ILE A 56 -33.72 -7.91 -14.19
CA ILE A 56 -33.17 -6.64 -14.63
C ILE A 56 -31.99 -6.31 -13.74
N HIS A 57 -30.78 -6.41 -14.29
CA HIS A 57 -29.50 -6.24 -13.60
C HIS A 57 -28.95 -4.79 -13.64
N THR A 58 -29.77 -3.80 -13.96
CA THR A 58 -29.34 -2.39 -13.96
C THR A 58 -28.77 -1.98 -12.60
N PRO A 59 -27.71 -1.16 -12.56
CA PRO A 59 -27.22 -0.53 -11.34
C PRO A 59 -28.34 0.23 -10.61
N SER A 60 -28.29 0.29 -9.29
CA SER A 60 -29.18 1.11 -8.46
C SER A 60 -28.36 2.21 -7.81
N THR A 61 -29.06 3.20 -7.25
CA THR A 61 -28.40 4.25 -6.45
C THR A 61 -27.77 3.65 -5.20
N THR A 62 -26.56 4.09 -4.90
CA THR A 62 -25.84 3.75 -3.67
C THR A 62 -26.30 4.65 -2.52
N THR A 63 -26.28 4.13 -1.29
CA THR A 63 -26.62 4.87 -0.07
C THR A 63 -25.46 4.74 0.91
N TYR A 64 -25.04 5.85 1.46
CA TYR A 64 -23.96 5.87 2.44
C TYR A 64 -24.44 5.40 3.82
N THR A 65 -23.77 4.39 4.40
CA THR A 65 -24.17 3.73 5.64
C THR A 65 -23.31 4.10 6.86
N ASN A 66 -22.22 4.86 6.68
CA ASN A 66 -21.19 5.16 7.69
C ASN A 66 -20.44 3.92 8.23
N LYS A 67 -20.53 2.78 7.57
CA LYS A 67 -19.78 1.56 7.91
C LYS A 67 -18.72 1.31 6.84
N THR A 68 -17.46 1.19 7.24
CA THR A 68 -16.31 1.03 6.31
C THR A 68 -16.31 -0.31 5.58
N THR A 69 -17.00 -1.32 6.12
CA THR A 69 -17.09 -2.66 5.53
C THR A 69 -18.27 -2.82 4.56
N ASP A 70 -19.17 -1.85 4.50
CA ASP A 70 -20.25 -1.86 3.53
C ASP A 70 -19.74 -1.35 2.18
N LEU A 71 -19.84 -2.19 1.16
CA LEU A 71 -19.35 -1.92 -0.19
C LEU A 71 -20.49 -1.88 -1.19
N ALA A 72 -20.37 -1.01 -2.18
CA ALA A 72 -21.31 -0.96 -3.29
C ALA A 72 -20.54 -0.85 -4.61
N ILE A 73 -20.93 -1.63 -5.61
CA ILE A 73 -20.31 -1.59 -6.94
C ILE A 73 -21.02 -0.52 -7.76
N ASP A 74 -20.28 0.53 -8.16
CA ASP A 74 -20.75 1.52 -9.12
C ASP A 74 -20.42 1.05 -10.54
N GLY A 75 -21.43 0.56 -11.22
CA GLY A 75 -21.30 -0.03 -12.57
C GLY A 75 -21.65 -1.51 -12.63
N ASN A 76 -21.03 -2.24 -13.55
CA ASN A 76 -21.24 -3.67 -13.77
C ASN A 76 -20.33 -4.50 -12.87
N GLY A 77 -20.76 -5.73 -12.55
CA GLY A 77 -19.96 -6.70 -11.77
C GLY A 77 -20.75 -7.26 -10.59
N TYR A 78 -20.19 -8.23 -9.93
CA TYR A 78 -20.71 -8.91 -8.74
C TYR A 78 -19.58 -9.20 -7.79
N PHE A 79 -19.82 -9.11 -6.51
CA PHE A 79 -18.90 -9.66 -5.52
C PHE A 79 -18.84 -11.18 -5.65
N VAL A 80 -17.65 -11.72 -5.59
CA VAL A 80 -17.41 -13.16 -5.59
C VAL A 80 -17.41 -13.63 -4.15
N VAL A 81 -18.29 -14.57 -3.82
CA VAL A 81 -18.39 -15.16 -2.47
C VAL A 81 -18.36 -16.67 -2.56
N GLU A 82 -17.82 -17.32 -1.53
CA GLU A 82 -17.65 -18.76 -1.47
C GLU A 82 -18.31 -19.36 -0.23
N SER A 83 -18.87 -20.53 -0.40
CA SER A 83 -19.34 -21.36 0.70
C SER A 83 -19.17 -22.85 0.35
N GLY A 84 -18.44 -23.57 1.19
CA GLY A 84 -18.28 -25.03 1.04
C GLY A 84 -17.58 -25.46 -0.24
N GLY A 85 -16.74 -24.63 -0.85
CA GLY A 85 -16.04 -24.88 -2.12
C GLY A 85 -16.86 -24.54 -3.36
N GLU A 86 -18.08 -24.01 -3.20
CA GLU A 86 -18.91 -23.49 -4.27
C GLU A 86 -18.85 -21.96 -4.33
N THR A 87 -18.71 -21.42 -5.55
CA THR A 87 -18.66 -19.97 -5.79
C THR A 87 -20.03 -19.44 -6.13
N PHE A 88 -20.38 -18.34 -5.47
CA PHE A 88 -21.60 -17.58 -5.68
C PHE A 88 -21.26 -16.12 -5.99
N TYR A 89 -22.23 -15.42 -6.59
CA TYR A 89 -22.08 -14.03 -6.98
C TYR A 89 -23.18 -13.19 -6.34
N SER A 90 -22.84 -12.01 -5.84
CA SER A 90 -23.80 -11.15 -5.17
C SER A 90 -23.60 -9.68 -5.50
N ARG A 91 -24.69 -8.91 -5.43
CA ARG A 91 -24.67 -7.45 -5.42
C ARG A 91 -24.86 -6.87 -4.01
N ALA A 92 -25.13 -7.73 -3.04
CA ALA A 92 -25.23 -7.33 -1.65
C ALA A 92 -23.82 -7.15 -1.07
N GLY A 93 -23.49 -5.94 -0.64
CA GLY A 93 -22.16 -5.56 -0.15
C GLY A 93 -22.13 -5.31 1.36
N ASN A 94 -23.05 -5.89 2.11
CA ASN A 94 -23.07 -5.83 3.57
C ASN A 94 -22.09 -6.85 4.16
N PHE A 95 -20.84 -6.43 4.28
CA PHE A 95 -19.75 -7.29 4.76
C PHE A 95 -19.30 -6.92 6.16
N ASP A 96 -18.56 -7.85 6.78
CA ASP A 96 -17.86 -7.64 8.04
C ASP A 96 -16.73 -8.64 8.20
N PHE A 97 -15.83 -8.40 9.15
CA PHE A 97 -14.87 -9.40 9.57
C PHE A 97 -15.43 -10.23 10.71
N ASP A 98 -15.29 -11.55 10.61
CA ASP A 98 -15.61 -12.46 11.69
C ASP A 98 -14.52 -12.48 12.78
N GLU A 99 -14.74 -13.22 13.87
CA GLU A 99 -13.78 -13.38 14.98
C GLU A 99 -12.43 -13.93 14.51
N TRP A 100 -12.43 -14.75 13.48
CA TRP A 100 -11.25 -15.41 12.93
C TRP A 100 -10.46 -14.48 11.99
N GLY A 101 -11.10 -13.46 11.44
CA GLY A 101 -10.52 -12.52 10.49
C GLY A 101 -10.93 -12.77 9.04
N ASN A 102 -11.92 -13.66 8.79
CA ASN A 102 -12.46 -13.80 7.45
C ASN A 102 -13.38 -12.63 7.11
N PHE A 103 -13.28 -12.13 5.90
CA PHE A 103 -14.19 -11.13 5.36
C PHE A 103 -15.44 -11.83 4.83
N VAL A 104 -16.58 -11.63 5.47
CA VAL A 104 -17.80 -12.41 5.23
C VAL A 104 -19.00 -11.52 4.96
N ASN A 105 -19.96 -12.05 4.19
CA ASN A 105 -21.27 -11.43 4.05
C ASN A 105 -22.09 -11.68 5.34
N THR A 106 -22.53 -10.61 6.00
CA THR A 106 -23.22 -10.67 7.30
C THR A 106 -24.57 -11.37 7.24
N SER A 107 -25.19 -11.49 6.05
CA SER A 107 -26.51 -12.09 5.89
C SER A 107 -26.47 -13.62 5.85
N ASN A 108 -25.37 -14.22 5.38
CA ASN A 108 -25.29 -15.66 5.15
C ASN A 108 -23.97 -16.30 5.59
N GLY A 109 -22.98 -15.49 6.03
CA GLY A 109 -21.68 -15.97 6.47
C GLY A 109 -20.76 -16.47 5.34
N PHE A 110 -21.09 -16.19 4.07
CA PHE A 110 -20.23 -16.59 2.94
C PHE A 110 -18.99 -15.73 2.88
N ARG A 111 -17.84 -16.34 2.61
CA ARG A 111 -16.55 -15.66 2.54
C ARG A 111 -16.44 -14.86 1.26
N VAL A 112 -15.97 -13.64 1.36
CA VAL A 112 -15.68 -12.79 0.19
C VAL A 112 -14.36 -13.20 -0.40
N MET A 113 -14.31 -13.34 -1.71
CA MET A 113 -13.13 -13.73 -2.46
C MET A 113 -12.35 -12.51 -2.93
N GLY A 114 -11.03 -12.66 -3.02
CA GLY A 114 -10.12 -11.61 -3.46
C GLY A 114 -8.68 -12.09 -3.52
N TRP A 115 -7.76 -11.15 -3.54
CA TRP A 115 -6.33 -11.43 -3.51
C TRP A 115 -5.76 -10.93 -2.21
N MET A 116 -5.00 -11.80 -1.55
CA MET A 116 -4.28 -11.45 -0.33
C MET A 116 -2.98 -10.75 -0.68
N ALA A 117 -2.59 -9.77 0.13
CA ALA A 117 -1.25 -9.21 0.07
C ALA A 117 -0.22 -10.20 0.65
N ASP A 118 1.00 -10.09 0.18
CA ASP A 118 2.15 -10.74 0.81
C ASP A 118 2.59 -9.98 2.08
N LEU A 119 3.63 -10.45 2.75
CA LEU A 119 4.18 -9.80 3.96
C LEU A 119 4.73 -8.39 3.68
N THR A 120 5.02 -8.07 2.43
CA THR A 120 5.49 -6.74 2.02
C THR A 120 4.33 -5.76 1.74
N GLY A 121 3.08 -6.25 1.68
CA GLY A 121 1.91 -5.46 1.31
C GLY A 121 1.66 -5.39 -0.20
N THR A 122 2.34 -6.24 -1.00
CA THR A 122 2.14 -6.33 -2.45
C THR A 122 1.02 -7.30 -2.77
N ILE A 123 0.06 -6.88 -3.61
CA ILE A 123 -1.07 -7.68 -4.06
C ILE A 123 -0.85 -8.09 -5.51
N ASP A 124 -0.84 -9.39 -5.76
CA ASP A 124 -0.71 -9.98 -7.09
C ASP A 124 -2.08 -10.46 -7.59
N THR A 125 -2.70 -9.69 -8.48
CA THR A 125 -4.02 -9.99 -9.06
C THR A 125 -3.99 -10.99 -10.20
N VAL A 126 -2.80 -11.46 -10.62
CA VAL A 126 -2.66 -12.52 -11.65
C VAL A 126 -2.91 -13.91 -11.05
N LYS A 127 -2.73 -14.06 -9.74
CA LYS A 127 -3.01 -15.31 -9.03
C LYS A 127 -4.51 -15.59 -8.95
N GLU A 128 -4.84 -16.84 -8.70
CA GLU A 128 -6.23 -17.22 -8.41
C GLU A 128 -6.74 -16.47 -7.17
N CYS A 129 -7.99 -16.00 -7.24
CA CYS A 129 -8.63 -15.38 -6.09
C CYS A 129 -8.92 -16.42 -5.02
N GLN A 130 -8.78 -16.01 -3.77
CA GLN A 130 -9.01 -16.85 -2.59
C GLN A 130 -9.89 -16.11 -1.58
N ALA A 131 -10.38 -16.83 -0.56
CA ALA A 131 -11.12 -16.18 0.52
C ALA A 131 -10.23 -15.18 1.26
N ILE A 132 -10.74 -13.98 1.50
CA ILE A 132 -10.02 -12.93 2.22
C ILE A 132 -10.01 -13.29 3.71
N ASP A 133 -8.80 -13.53 4.24
CA ASP A 133 -8.54 -13.86 5.63
C ASP A 133 -7.36 -13.05 6.16
N ILE A 134 -7.64 -12.10 7.04
CA ILE A 134 -6.62 -11.22 7.64
C ILE A 134 -6.06 -11.75 8.97
N SER A 135 -6.35 -13.00 9.35
CA SER A 135 -5.90 -13.58 10.63
C SER A 135 -4.39 -13.50 10.83
N ASN A 136 -3.63 -13.81 9.78
CA ASN A 136 -2.17 -13.76 9.78
C ASN A 136 -1.59 -12.34 9.62
N LEU A 137 -2.42 -11.36 9.28
CA LEU A 137 -2.03 -9.96 9.08
C LEU A 137 -2.46 -9.07 10.26
N LYS A 138 -3.04 -9.64 11.33
CA LYS A 138 -3.36 -8.92 12.57
C LYS A 138 -2.10 -8.39 13.28
N SER A 139 -0.96 -8.99 13.04
CA SER A 139 0.34 -8.49 13.50
C SER A 139 1.35 -8.51 12.37
N VAL A 140 2.16 -7.46 12.29
CA VAL A 140 3.29 -7.37 11.37
C VAL A 140 4.57 -7.64 12.14
N PRO A 141 5.42 -8.59 11.71
CA PRO A 141 6.70 -8.82 12.35
C PRO A 141 7.58 -7.57 12.20
N PRO A 142 8.55 -7.38 13.10
CA PRO A 142 9.51 -6.28 12.99
C PRO A 142 10.33 -6.40 11.71
N ASN A 143 10.79 -5.28 11.20
CA ASN A 143 11.67 -5.20 10.04
C ASN A 143 12.95 -4.46 10.43
N ALA A 144 14.11 -5.07 10.18
CA ALA A 144 15.37 -4.42 10.39
C ALA A 144 15.56 -3.25 9.43
N THR A 145 16.18 -2.18 9.89
CA THR A 145 16.53 -1.06 9.01
C THR A 145 17.59 -1.49 8.03
N THR A 146 17.33 -1.29 6.73
CA THR A 146 18.26 -1.55 5.62
C THR A 146 18.62 -0.29 4.85
N GLN A 147 17.79 0.74 4.91
CA GLN A 147 18.00 1.99 4.20
C GLN A 147 17.62 3.19 5.08
N MET A 148 18.44 4.24 4.96
CA MET A 148 18.17 5.54 5.55
C MET A 148 18.49 6.63 4.53
N ARG A 149 17.66 7.66 4.47
CA ARG A 149 17.88 8.79 3.55
C ARG A 149 17.87 10.10 4.29
N PHE A 150 18.88 10.91 3.99
CA PHE A 150 18.98 12.28 4.47
C PHE A 150 18.47 13.27 3.42
N THR A 151 17.91 14.36 3.92
CA THR A 151 17.53 15.52 3.10
C THR A 151 17.79 16.80 3.88
N GLY A 152 17.80 17.92 3.18
CA GLY A 152 17.91 19.24 3.76
C GLY A 152 19.21 19.95 3.38
N ASN A 153 19.40 21.10 4.01
CA ASN A 153 20.51 22.01 3.72
C ASN A 153 21.53 22.00 4.86
N LEU A 154 22.79 22.08 4.50
CA LEU A 154 23.91 22.37 5.38
C LEU A 154 24.36 23.82 5.09
N ASN A 155 24.40 24.69 6.09
CA ASN A 155 24.76 26.09 5.90
C ASN A 155 26.21 26.24 5.40
N SER A 156 26.39 26.83 4.21
CA SER A 156 27.73 27.04 3.64
C SER A 156 28.63 27.93 4.51
N ASN A 157 28.05 28.80 5.35
CA ASN A 157 28.77 29.76 6.21
C ASN A 157 28.88 29.30 7.67
N ILE A 158 28.71 27.98 7.94
CA ILE A 158 28.93 27.44 9.29
C ILE A 158 30.39 27.61 9.72
N GLY A 159 30.60 27.86 11.01
CA GLY A 159 31.96 27.99 11.55
C GLY A 159 32.80 26.73 11.38
N VAL A 160 34.06 26.91 11.06
CA VAL A 160 35.01 25.83 10.87
C VAL A 160 35.54 25.34 12.23
N ASN A 161 35.52 24.03 12.43
CA ASN A 161 36.05 23.38 13.62
C ASN A 161 37.55 23.08 13.45
N TYR A 162 38.24 23.01 14.59
CA TYR A 162 39.66 22.73 14.67
C TYR A 162 39.96 21.83 15.88
N SER A 163 41.16 21.25 15.95
CA SER A 163 41.67 20.68 17.17
C SER A 163 42.54 21.74 17.89
N VAL A 164 42.75 21.56 19.20
CA VAL A 164 43.60 22.42 20.02
C VAL A 164 44.88 21.67 20.34
N ASP A 165 46.03 22.21 19.95
CA ASP A 165 47.31 21.67 20.39
C ASP A 165 47.71 22.32 21.72
N ASP A 166 47.47 21.59 22.81
CA ASP A 166 47.81 21.99 24.17
C ASP A 166 49.26 21.76 24.52
N SER A 167 50.07 21.18 23.61
CA SER A 167 51.50 20.95 23.83
C SER A 167 52.34 22.21 23.66
N VAL A 168 51.76 23.28 23.06
CA VAL A 168 52.33 24.57 22.81
C VAL A 168 51.72 25.62 23.74
N GLU A 169 52.56 26.46 24.39
CA GLU A 169 52.08 27.56 25.21
C GLU A 169 52.28 28.91 24.52
N PRO A 170 51.22 29.71 24.28
CA PRO A 170 49.80 29.38 24.46
C PRO A 170 49.28 28.32 23.48
N PRO A 171 48.21 27.55 23.84
CA PRO A 171 47.62 26.57 22.97
C PRO A 171 47.24 27.18 21.60
N VAL A 172 47.49 26.46 20.54
CA VAL A 172 47.19 26.91 19.13
C VAL A 172 46.16 26.01 18.48
N ASN A 173 45.29 26.62 17.70
CA ASN A 173 44.36 25.89 16.85
C ASN A 173 45.13 25.22 15.68
N THR A 174 44.92 23.95 15.50
CA THR A 174 45.49 23.14 14.44
C THR A 174 44.42 22.53 13.56
N ALA A 175 44.78 22.04 12.40
CA ALA A 175 43.88 21.27 11.57
C ALA A 175 43.37 20.02 12.33
N LEU A 176 42.10 19.66 12.11
CA LEU A 176 41.47 18.55 12.81
C LEU A 176 42.06 17.23 12.27
N GLY A 177 42.69 16.47 13.15
CA GLY A 177 43.10 15.09 12.84
C GLY A 177 41.88 14.15 12.67
N ALA A 178 42.14 13.00 12.04
CA ALA A 178 41.10 12.03 11.71
C ALA A 178 40.31 11.53 12.94
N THR A 179 40.93 11.52 14.11
CA THR A 179 40.38 11.02 15.40
C THR A 179 40.08 12.10 16.41
N ASP A 180 40.36 13.37 16.10
CA ASP A 180 40.23 14.46 17.06
C ASP A 180 38.75 14.89 17.22
N GLN A 181 38.41 15.37 18.42
CA GLN A 181 37.09 15.98 18.63
C GLN A 181 37.04 17.39 18.04
N PRO A 182 35.97 17.73 17.29
CA PRO A 182 35.81 19.07 16.75
C PRO A 182 35.55 20.09 17.85
N THR A 183 36.28 21.20 17.84
CA THR A 183 36.14 22.32 18.78
C THR A 183 36.09 23.65 18.04
N GLY A 184 35.51 24.67 18.67
CA GLY A 184 35.56 26.06 18.24
C GLY A 184 34.62 26.46 17.08
N GLY A 185 34.04 25.52 16.36
CA GLY A 185 33.08 25.77 15.28
C GLY A 185 31.66 25.37 15.68
N GLU A 186 30.76 25.41 14.68
CA GLU A 186 29.38 24.98 14.82
C GLU A 186 29.19 23.58 14.23
N ALA A 187 28.24 22.82 14.77
CA ALA A 187 27.86 21.52 14.23
C ALA A 187 26.33 21.38 14.12
N VAL A 188 25.89 20.63 13.13
CA VAL A 188 24.47 20.28 12.92
C VAL A 188 24.28 18.86 13.45
N ILE A 189 23.54 18.72 14.55
CA ILE A 189 23.30 17.43 15.20
C ILE A 189 21.86 17.02 14.92
N THR A 190 21.69 15.79 14.47
CA THR A 190 20.38 15.14 14.27
C THR A 190 20.47 13.69 14.70
N SER A 191 19.31 13.07 14.96
CA SER A 191 19.25 11.66 15.33
C SER A 191 18.12 10.95 14.62
N LYS A 192 18.25 9.64 14.45
CA LYS A 192 17.20 8.76 13.90
C LYS A 192 17.26 7.41 14.59
N ASP A 193 16.08 6.87 14.82
CA ASP A 193 15.94 5.52 15.34
C ASP A 193 16.07 4.50 14.19
N VAL A 194 16.83 3.44 14.41
CA VAL A 194 16.97 2.26 13.57
C VAL A 194 16.56 1.02 14.37
N TYR A 195 16.18 -0.04 13.67
CA TYR A 195 15.64 -1.25 14.29
C TYR A 195 16.45 -2.46 13.85
N ASP A 196 16.64 -3.41 14.78
CA ASP A 196 17.19 -4.72 14.48
C ASP A 196 16.10 -5.72 14.00
N ALA A 197 16.50 -6.93 13.62
CA ALA A 197 15.58 -7.97 13.15
C ALA A 197 14.54 -8.43 14.20
N LEU A 198 14.77 -8.15 15.49
CA LEU A 198 13.82 -8.42 16.56
C LEU A 198 12.95 -7.20 16.92
N GLY A 199 13.16 -6.06 16.25
CA GLY A 199 12.44 -4.82 16.50
C GLY A 199 12.95 -4.00 17.67
N ASN A 200 14.15 -4.31 18.20
CA ASN A 200 14.77 -3.47 19.21
C ASN A 200 15.25 -2.18 18.57
N LYS A 201 14.88 -1.08 19.19
CA LYS A 201 15.22 0.26 18.76
C LYS A 201 16.61 0.66 19.20
N GLN A 202 17.39 1.24 18.28
CA GLN A 202 18.66 1.88 18.55
C GLN A 202 18.65 3.28 17.97
N THR A 203 18.93 4.30 18.77
CA THR A 203 19.08 5.67 18.27
C THR A 203 20.49 5.87 17.74
N VAL A 204 20.61 6.41 16.55
CA VAL A 204 21.88 6.79 15.90
C VAL A 204 21.92 8.31 15.82
N TYR A 205 23.02 8.89 16.24
CA TYR A 205 23.27 10.32 16.23
C TYR A 205 24.22 10.67 15.09
N PHE A 206 23.96 11.79 14.42
CA PHE A 206 24.72 12.32 13.29
C PHE A 206 25.12 13.74 13.61
N ARG A 207 26.41 14.05 13.46
CA ARG A 207 26.97 15.38 13.66
C ARG A 207 27.68 15.81 12.39
N PHE A 208 27.09 16.75 11.66
CA PHE A 208 27.70 17.37 10.47
C PHE A 208 28.42 18.65 10.87
N PHE A 209 29.67 18.80 10.46
CA PHE A 209 30.49 19.96 10.75
C PHE A 209 31.52 20.19 9.65
N LYS A 210 32.07 21.41 9.56
CA LYS A 210 33.22 21.73 8.71
C LYS A 210 34.49 21.74 9.52
N ALA A 211 35.58 21.25 8.93
CA ALA A 211 36.88 21.35 9.51
C ALA A 211 37.97 21.52 8.43
N GLU A 212 39.11 22.11 8.80
CA GLU A 212 40.31 22.05 7.99
C GLU A 212 40.96 20.68 8.15
N THR A 213 41.34 20.07 7.03
CA THR A 213 42.11 18.83 7.05
C THR A 213 43.59 19.14 6.94
N ASP A 214 44.38 18.47 7.76
CA ASP A 214 45.86 18.49 7.61
C ASP A 214 46.25 17.56 6.47
N THR A 215 46.65 18.15 5.34
CA THR A 215 47.15 17.39 4.19
C THR A 215 48.63 17.06 4.33
N GLY A 216 49.28 17.40 5.46
CA GLY A 216 50.71 17.20 5.69
C GLY A 216 51.63 18.15 4.90
N TYR A 217 51.07 19.14 4.19
CA TYR A 217 51.82 20.21 3.53
C TYR A 217 51.40 21.55 4.14
N PRO A 218 52.38 22.40 4.52
CA PRO A 218 52.12 23.62 5.30
C PRO A 218 51.30 24.73 4.57
N THR A 219 50.82 24.51 3.36
CA THR A 219 50.12 25.53 2.58
C THR A 219 48.83 25.04 1.90
N ASP A 220 48.35 23.82 2.18
CA ASP A 220 47.26 23.21 1.41
C ASP A 220 46.19 22.58 2.31
N SER A 221 45.73 23.31 3.33
CA SER A 221 44.59 22.89 4.14
C SER A 221 43.29 23.16 3.35
N THR A 222 42.50 22.15 3.18
CA THR A 222 41.17 22.28 2.57
C THR A 222 40.07 22.16 3.61
N VAL A 223 39.10 23.08 3.55
CA VAL A 223 37.91 23.01 4.41
C VAL A 223 36.88 22.09 3.77
N GLN A 224 36.54 21.02 4.43
CA GLN A 224 35.54 20.06 3.96
C GLN A 224 34.53 19.72 5.05
N TRP A 225 33.44 19.08 4.62
CA TRP A 225 32.43 18.58 5.53
C TRP A 225 32.78 17.19 6.04
N PHE A 226 32.44 16.97 7.31
CA PHE A 226 32.54 15.70 8.00
C PHE A 226 31.15 15.33 8.56
N CYS A 227 30.91 14.04 8.71
CA CYS A 227 29.78 13.52 9.46
C CYS A 227 30.30 12.49 10.47
N ASP A 228 30.14 12.80 11.74
CA ASP A 228 30.35 11.84 12.82
C ASP A 228 29.04 11.09 13.08
N ILE A 229 29.11 9.78 13.13
CA ILE A 229 27.99 8.88 13.38
C ILE A 229 28.27 8.11 14.66
N SER A 230 27.36 8.18 15.63
CA SER A 230 27.56 7.57 16.95
C SER A 230 26.27 6.97 17.50
N LEU A 231 26.43 6.00 18.41
CA LEU A 231 25.34 5.50 19.25
C LEU A 231 25.22 6.30 20.56
N ASP A 232 26.21 7.19 20.84
CA ASP A 232 26.26 8.05 22.00
C ASP A 232 26.06 9.52 21.57
N PRO A 233 25.13 10.28 22.19
CA PRO A 233 24.94 11.70 21.90
C PRO A 233 26.18 12.57 22.20
N GLU A 234 27.11 12.10 22.98
CA GLU A 234 28.37 12.78 23.35
C GLU A 234 29.47 12.63 22.28
N PHE A 235 29.29 11.73 21.30
CA PHE A 235 30.25 11.43 20.24
C PHE A 235 31.65 11.07 20.76
N GLY A 236 31.71 10.23 21.79
CA GLY A 236 32.98 9.78 22.38
C GLY A 236 33.77 8.83 21.46
N GLY A 237 35.10 8.91 21.47
CA GLY A 237 36.01 7.96 20.81
C GLY A 237 35.81 7.90 19.29
N VAL A 238 36.41 8.82 18.54
CA VAL A 238 36.26 8.90 17.07
C VAL A 238 37.17 7.90 16.37
N ALA A 239 36.63 7.13 15.41
CA ALA A 239 37.36 6.27 14.48
C ALA A 239 37.04 6.68 13.02
N THR A 240 38.00 6.51 12.11
CA THR A 240 37.78 6.81 10.69
C THR A 240 36.95 5.71 10.05
N TYR A 241 35.97 6.07 9.21
CA TYR A 241 35.20 5.14 8.40
C TYR A 241 36.08 4.50 7.32
N ASP A 242 36.05 3.18 7.24
CA ASP A 242 36.68 2.39 6.18
C ASP A 242 35.59 1.70 5.33
N PRO A 243 35.37 2.10 4.06
CA PRO A 243 34.34 1.52 3.21
C PRO A 243 34.59 0.04 2.86
N ASP A 244 35.85 -0.41 2.89
CA ASP A 244 36.22 -1.79 2.57
C ASP A 244 36.12 -2.74 3.79
N ASN A 245 36.15 -2.18 4.98
CA ASN A 245 35.96 -2.90 6.25
C ASN A 245 35.11 -2.05 7.19
N PRO A 246 33.79 -2.01 6.97
CA PRO A 246 32.88 -1.28 7.86
C PRO A 246 32.86 -1.95 9.23
N ASP A 247 33.87 -1.62 10.05
CA ASP A 247 33.90 -2.06 11.44
C ASP A 247 32.63 -1.55 12.10
N GLY A 248 31.86 -2.48 12.67
CA GLY A 248 30.59 -2.15 13.31
C GLY A 248 30.77 -1.07 14.36
N ILE A 249 29.82 -0.13 14.43
CA ILE A 249 29.77 0.83 15.54
C ILE A 249 29.46 0.04 16.81
N SER A 250 30.51 -0.25 17.57
CA SER A 250 30.43 -0.97 18.85
C SER A 250 30.81 -0.07 20.05
N GLY A 251 30.40 1.20 19.97
CA GLY A 251 30.66 2.20 21.03
C GLY A 251 31.64 3.31 20.66
N ALA A 252 32.28 3.24 19.48
CA ALA A 252 33.07 4.34 18.91
C ALA A 252 32.22 5.19 17.96
N THR A 253 32.54 6.48 17.86
CA THR A 253 32.01 7.36 16.82
C THR A 253 32.75 7.08 15.51
N VAL A 254 32.02 6.87 14.43
CA VAL A 254 32.59 6.69 13.08
C VAL A 254 32.55 8.01 12.34
N ARG A 255 33.69 8.47 11.84
CA ARG A 255 33.84 9.71 11.08
C ARG A 255 33.86 9.45 9.59
N LEU A 256 32.90 10.02 8.87
CA LEU A 256 32.89 10.12 7.42
C LEU A 256 33.61 11.40 7.02
N SER A 257 34.58 11.26 6.13
CA SER A 257 35.28 12.36 5.48
C SER A 257 34.86 12.50 4.01
N ASN A 258 35.36 13.54 3.35
CA ASN A 258 35.17 13.77 1.91
C ASN A 258 33.69 14.01 1.51
N ILE A 259 32.87 14.59 2.38
CA ILE A 259 31.56 15.09 2.00
C ILE A 259 31.77 16.43 1.26
N GLU A 260 31.69 16.40 -0.06
CA GLU A 260 31.98 17.52 -0.92
C GLU A 260 30.76 17.97 -1.70
N PHE A 261 30.68 19.28 -1.98
CA PHE A 261 29.60 19.88 -2.75
C PHE A 261 30.17 20.67 -3.93
N ASP A 262 29.44 20.68 -5.04
CA ASP A 262 29.81 21.46 -6.21
C ASP A 262 29.57 22.97 -6.00
N ALA A 263 29.95 23.78 -7.01
CA ALA A 263 29.74 25.23 -6.97
C ALA A 263 28.23 25.64 -6.93
N ASN A 264 27.31 24.73 -7.24
CA ASN A 264 25.87 24.94 -7.17
C ASN A 264 25.30 24.47 -5.83
N GLY A 265 26.11 23.89 -4.95
CA GLY A 265 25.72 23.39 -3.64
C GLY A 265 25.11 21.99 -3.64
N TYR A 266 25.33 21.18 -4.68
CA TYR A 266 24.91 19.78 -4.74
C TYR A 266 26.04 18.84 -4.34
N LEU A 267 25.70 17.75 -3.66
CA LEU A 267 26.67 16.77 -3.20
C LEU A 267 27.39 16.09 -4.38
N THR A 268 28.72 16.08 -4.35
CA THR A 268 29.60 15.40 -5.30
C THR A 268 30.40 14.27 -4.67
N GLY A 269 30.48 14.22 -3.34
CA GLY A 269 31.15 13.19 -2.56
C GLY A 269 30.34 11.88 -2.48
N PRO A 270 30.71 10.97 -1.59
CA PRO A 270 30.01 9.68 -1.43
C PRO A 270 28.54 9.90 -1.09
N SER A 271 27.66 9.41 -1.96
CA SER A 271 26.21 9.54 -1.80
C SER A 271 25.61 8.40 -1.00
N ASN A 272 26.21 7.21 -1.05
CA ASN A 272 25.75 6.02 -0.34
C ASN A 272 26.87 5.48 0.55
N ILE A 273 26.52 5.25 1.80
CA ILE A 273 27.45 4.82 2.85
C ILE A 273 26.84 3.61 3.53
N ASN A 274 27.57 2.50 3.55
CA ASN A 274 27.14 1.31 4.28
C ASN A 274 27.64 1.40 5.72
N LEU A 275 26.74 1.21 6.66
CA LEU A 275 27.03 1.27 8.08
C LEU A 275 26.58 0.00 8.76
N LEU A 276 27.48 -0.59 9.57
CA LEU A 276 27.20 -1.74 10.40
C LEU A 276 27.13 -1.33 11.87
N ILE A 277 26.06 -1.67 12.56
CA ILE A 277 25.95 -1.57 14.02
C ILE A 277 26.08 -2.95 14.60
N ASP A 278 27.15 -3.18 15.40
CA ASP A 278 27.37 -4.44 16.08
C ASP A 278 26.35 -4.63 17.22
N ARG A 279 25.56 -5.69 17.11
CA ARG A 279 24.55 -6.09 18.10
C ARG A 279 24.85 -7.44 18.73
N SER A 280 26.04 -7.97 18.53
CA SER A 280 26.47 -9.28 19.05
C SER A 280 26.33 -9.39 20.59
N ALA A 281 26.54 -8.29 21.30
CA ALA A 281 26.37 -8.22 22.77
C ALA A 281 24.91 -8.47 23.21
N TYR A 282 23.93 -8.27 22.32
CA TYR A 282 22.49 -8.48 22.58
C TYR A 282 21.98 -9.79 21.98
N ASN A 283 22.88 -10.62 21.46
CA ASN A 283 22.56 -11.90 20.80
C ASN A 283 21.56 -11.77 19.65
N THR A 284 21.61 -10.63 18.93
CA THR A 284 20.82 -10.32 17.73
C THR A 284 21.73 -10.17 16.53
N GLN A 285 21.15 -10.18 15.33
CA GLN A 285 21.89 -9.85 14.11
C GLN A 285 22.32 -8.38 14.15
N ASN A 286 23.49 -8.09 13.57
CA ASN A 286 23.94 -6.73 13.36
C ASN A 286 22.95 -5.98 12.48
N ILE A 287 22.84 -4.66 12.68
CA ILE A 287 22.05 -3.79 11.80
C ILE A 287 22.99 -3.29 10.71
N ASP A 288 22.75 -3.75 9.48
CA ASP A 288 23.51 -3.36 8.29
C ASP A 288 22.58 -2.54 7.39
N PHE A 289 22.92 -1.27 7.19
CA PHE A 289 22.07 -0.37 6.41
C PHE A 289 22.88 0.65 5.62
N THR A 290 22.30 1.06 4.50
CA THR A 290 22.87 2.08 3.63
C THR A 290 22.27 3.46 3.94
N ILE A 291 23.12 4.45 4.11
CA ILE A 291 22.75 5.85 4.27
C ILE A 291 22.88 6.54 2.92
N ASP A 292 21.80 7.10 2.41
CA ASP A 292 21.76 7.92 1.20
C ASP A 292 21.79 9.41 1.57
N LEU A 293 22.89 10.09 1.21
CA LEU A 293 23.12 11.52 1.42
C LEU A 293 22.85 12.35 0.16
N SER A 294 22.46 11.76 -0.96
CA SER A 294 22.35 12.40 -2.27
C SER A 294 21.45 13.64 -2.32
N ARG A 295 20.52 13.78 -1.35
CA ARG A 295 19.61 14.91 -1.25
C ARG A 295 20.06 16.02 -0.30
N LEU A 296 21.28 15.94 0.23
CA LEU A 296 21.85 17.03 0.99
C LEU A 296 22.34 18.13 0.04
N THR A 297 22.16 19.35 0.47
CA THR A 297 22.58 20.55 -0.25
C THR A 297 23.42 21.46 0.65
N GLN A 298 24.23 22.33 0.04
CA GLN A 298 25.04 23.31 0.77
C GLN A 298 24.76 24.72 0.22
N TRP A 299 23.84 25.45 0.87
CA TRP A 299 23.55 26.84 0.53
C TRP A 299 23.71 27.75 1.73
N GLU A 300 23.85 29.06 1.48
CA GLU A 300 23.83 30.09 2.53
C GLU A 300 22.39 30.25 3.09
N SER A 301 21.98 29.29 3.93
CA SER A 301 20.69 29.23 4.59
C SER A 301 20.82 28.41 5.86
N LYS A 302 19.84 28.53 6.76
CA LYS A 302 19.81 27.74 8.01
C LYS A 302 19.97 26.24 7.70
N SER A 303 20.80 25.57 8.50
CA SER A 303 20.94 24.12 8.43
C SER A 303 19.65 23.42 8.82
N THR A 304 19.19 22.51 7.96
CA THR A 304 17.94 21.75 8.11
C THR A 304 18.15 20.26 7.81
N ALA A 305 19.40 19.79 7.78
CA ALA A 305 19.71 18.39 7.48
C ALA A 305 19.10 17.45 8.54
N TRP A 306 18.38 16.43 8.08
CA TRP A 306 17.74 15.41 8.92
C TRP A 306 17.51 14.13 8.16
N ALA A 307 17.35 13.00 8.88
CA ALA A 307 17.01 11.72 8.28
C ALA A 307 15.50 11.66 7.97
N GLU A 308 15.15 11.87 6.70
CA GLU A 308 13.76 11.91 6.21
C GLU A 308 13.09 10.54 6.28
N PHE A 309 13.80 9.52 5.86
CA PHE A 309 13.26 8.17 5.67
C PHE A 309 14.17 7.13 6.31
N GLN A 310 13.56 6.09 6.82
CA GLN A 310 14.15 4.80 7.16
C GLN A 310 13.07 3.71 7.05
N ASP A 311 13.42 2.49 6.70
CA ASP A 311 12.52 1.39 6.34
C ASP A 311 12.29 0.37 7.48
N GLY A 312 12.99 0.52 8.60
CA GLY A 312 12.84 -0.37 9.74
C GLY A 312 11.66 0.01 10.65
N TYR A 313 11.06 -0.98 11.29
CA TYR A 313 10.01 -0.77 12.28
C TYR A 313 9.97 -1.92 13.31
N THR A 314 9.40 -1.63 14.46
CA THR A 314 9.09 -2.63 15.48
C THR A 314 7.84 -3.43 15.11
N MET A 315 7.60 -4.55 15.78
CA MET A 315 6.36 -5.30 15.64
C MET A 315 5.15 -4.36 15.78
N GLY A 316 4.19 -4.50 14.89
CA GLY A 316 2.93 -3.73 14.90
C GLY A 316 1.71 -4.63 15.04
N SER A 317 0.69 -4.16 15.74
CA SER A 317 -0.63 -4.78 15.84
C SER A 317 -1.65 -3.96 15.03
N LEU A 318 -2.54 -4.63 14.30
CA LEU A 318 -3.57 -3.97 13.49
C LEU A 318 -4.52 -3.19 14.40
N THR A 319 -4.60 -1.87 14.21
CA THR A 319 -5.47 -0.97 14.99
C THR A 319 -6.77 -0.67 14.27
N SER A 320 -6.70 -0.45 12.96
CA SER A 320 -7.85 -0.14 12.12
C SER A 320 -7.56 -0.53 10.67
N PHE A 321 -8.61 -0.55 9.86
CA PHE A 321 -8.48 -0.75 8.41
C PHE A 321 -9.39 0.21 7.65
N THR A 322 -9.06 0.44 6.40
CA THR A 322 -9.86 1.22 5.44
C THR A 322 -9.98 0.45 4.13
N ILE A 323 -11.05 0.67 3.39
CA ILE A 323 -11.24 0.06 2.07
C ILE A 323 -11.26 1.18 1.04
N GLY A 324 -10.38 1.11 0.06
CA GLY A 324 -10.27 2.05 -1.04
C GLY A 324 -11.32 1.82 -2.12
N GLN A 325 -11.50 2.78 -3.01
CA GLN A 325 -12.42 2.67 -4.15
C GLN A 325 -12.01 1.57 -5.15
N ASP A 326 -10.74 1.22 -5.18
CA ASP A 326 -10.20 0.11 -5.96
C ASP A 326 -10.39 -1.26 -5.31
N GLY A 327 -11.16 -1.33 -4.21
CA GLY A 327 -11.39 -2.55 -3.45
C GLY A 327 -10.21 -3.01 -2.59
N THR A 328 -9.13 -2.21 -2.48
CA THR A 328 -7.98 -2.55 -1.64
C THR A 328 -8.28 -2.29 -0.18
N ILE A 329 -8.10 -3.30 0.64
CA ILE A 329 -8.20 -3.24 2.10
C ILE A 329 -6.82 -2.89 2.65
N MET A 330 -6.69 -1.71 3.26
CA MET A 330 -5.46 -1.23 3.89
C MET A 330 -5.59 -1.30 5.40
N GLY A 331 -4.61 -1.89 6.07
CA GLY A 331 -4.48 -1.92 7.52
C GLY A 331 -3.58 -0.80 8.03
N VAL A 332 -3.94 -0.23 9.16
CA VAL A 332 -3.14 0.73 9.93
C VAL A 332 -2.72 0.06 11.22
N TYR A 333 -1.41 0.07 11.50
CA TYR A 333 -0.81 -0.59 12.65
C TYR A 333 -0.41 0.43 13.73
N ASP A 334 -0.28 -0.03 14.97
CA ASP A 334 0.10 0.80 16.12
C ASP A 334 1.54 1.32 16.07
N ASN A 335 2.39 0.71 15.23
CA ASN A 335 3.75 1.20 14.95
C ASN A 335 3.80 2.32 13.91
N GLY A 336 2.63 2.77 13.38
CA GLY A 336 2.51 3.79 12.36
C GLY A 336 2.61 3.30 10.92
N GLU A 337 2.88 2.00 10.71
CA GLU A 337 2.91 1.41 9.38
C GLU A 337 1.50 1.24 8.79
N THR A 338 1.41 1.40 7.49
CA THR A 338 0.19 1.11 6.72
C THR A 338 0.53 0.10 5.63
N LYS A 339 -0.21 -1.01 5.58
CA LYS A 339 0.01 -2.06 4.57
C LYS A 339 -1.29 -2.48 3.91
N ASN A 340 -1.21 -2.82 2.63
CA ASN A 340 -2.32 -3.48 1.99
C ASN A 340 -2.46 -4.89 2.57
N LEU A 341 -3.69 -5.28 2.88
CA LEU A 341 -4.03 -6.58 3.43
C LEU A 341 -4.57 -7.52 2.36
N ALA A 342 -5.52 -7.01 1.57
CA ALA A 342 -6.18 -7.75 0.52
C ALA A 342 -6.81 -6.80 -0.50
N ARG A 343 -7.27 -7.34 -1.62
CA ARG A 343 -8.09 -6.63 -2.61
C ARG A 343 -9.30 -7.49 -2.97
N VAL A 344 -10.48 -6.92 -2.93
CA VAL A 344 -11.73 -7.60 -3.25
C VAL A 344 -11.80 -7.93 -4.73
N ALA A 345 -12.23 -9.15 -5.08
CA ALA A 345 -12.45 -9.57 -6.44
C ALA A 345 -13.89 -9.27 -6.89
N LEU A 346 -14.04 -8.81 -8.11
CA LEU A 346 -15.32 -8.71 -8.79
C LEU A 346 -15.40 -9.71 -9.95
N ALA A 347 -16.61 -10.14 -10.28
CA ALA A 347 -16.89 -10.96 -11.44
C ALA A 347 -17.82 -10.23 -12.41
N ASN A 348 -17.52 -10.26 -13.68
CA ASN A 348 -18.42 -9.78 -14.74
C ASN A 348 -18.86 -10.94 -15.62
N PHE A 349 -20.05 -10.82 -16.24
CA PHE A 349 -20.66 -11.85 -17.07
C PHE A 349 -21.06 -11.26 -18.41
N GLN A 350 -20.89 -12.04 -19.48
CA GLN A 350 -21.37 -11.64 -20.81
C GLN A 350 -22.89 -11.53 -20.86
N ASN A 351 -23.60 -12.43 -20.16
CA ASN A 351 -25.05 -12.42 -20.07
C ASN A 351 -25.52 -12.53 -18.58
N PRO A 352 -25.57 -11.42 -17.84
CA PRO A 352 -26.02 -11.43 -16.44
C PRO A 352 -27.45 -11.95 -16.25
N SER A 353 -28.33 -11.78 -17.26
CA SER A 353 -29.71 -12.28 -17.21
C SER A 353 -29.80 -13.82 -17.25
N GLY A 354 -28.73 -14.48 -17.66
CA GLY A 354 -28.62 -15.93 -17.66
C GLY A 354 -28.27 -16.52 -16.30
N LEU A 355 -27.86 -15.72 -15.31
CA LEU A 355 -27.51 -16.20 -13.99
C LEU A 355 -28.72 -16.83 -13.28
N THR A 356 -28.50 -17.93 -12.59
CA THR A 356 -29.50 -18.59 -11.76
C THR A 356 -29.53 -17.96 -10.36
N GLN A 357 -30.71 -17.49 -9.93
CA GLN A 357 -30.90 -16.95 -8.59
C GLN A 357 -31.11 -18.09 -7.59
N THR A 358 -30.30 -18.17 -6.55
CA THR A 358 -30.36 -19.22 -5.50
C THR A 358 -30.98 -18.76 -4.17
N GLY A 359 -31.45 -17.50 -4.09
CA GLY A 359 -31.96 -16.88 -2.87
C GLY A 359 -30.92 -15.99 -2.18
N ASN A 360 -31.30 -15.25 -1.16
CA ASN A 360 -30.44 -14.36 -0.38
C ASN A 360 -29.59 -13.37 -1.23
N SER A 361 -30.16 -12.88 -2.34
CA SER A 361 -29.45 -12.04 -3.34
C SER A 361 -28.20 -12.70 -3.94
N LEU A 362 -28.14 -14.04 -3.96
CA LEU A 362 -27.06 -14.82 -4.55
C LEU A 362 -27.42 -15.33 -5.94
N PHE A 363 -26.40 -15.40 -6.78
CA PHE A 363 -26.48 -15.89 -8.16
C PHE A 363 -25.43 -16.98 -8.38
N GLN A 364 -25.76 -17.92 -9.23
CA GLN A 364 -24.84 -18.96 -9.73
C GLN A 364 -24.75 -18.93 -11.26
N VAL A 365 -23.62 -19.40 -11.76
CA VAL A 365 -23.38 -19.58 -13.21
C VAL A 365 -24.38 -20.57 -13.78
N SER A 366 -24.88 -20.30 -14.97
CA SER A 366 -25.69 -21.22 -15.74
C SER A 366 -25.09 -21.43 -17.12
N ASN A 367 -25.62 -22.39 -17.87
CA ASN A 367 -25.17 -22.64 -19.25
C ASN A 367 -25.34 -21.46 -20.21
N ASN A 368 -26.12 -20.42 -19.82
CA ASN A 368 -26.40 -19.25 -20.64
C ASN A 368 -25.83 -17.93 -20.07
N SER A 369 -25.16 -17.97 -18.91
CA SER A 369 -24.52 -16.76 -18.34
C SER A 369 -23.14 -16.46 -18.96
N GLY A 370 -22.50 -17.47 -19.50
CA GLY A 370 -21.07 -17.47 -19.82
C GLY A 370 -20.22 -17.67 -18.57
N ASP A 371 -18.92 -17.88 -18.77
CA ASP A 371 -17.96 -18.01 -17.69
C ASP A 371 -17.72 -16.65 -16.99
N PRO A 372 -17.47 -16.66 -15.67
CA PRO A 372 -17.17 -15.44 -14.94
C PRO A 372 -15.83 -14.87 -15.36
N LEU A 373 -15.79 -13.60 -15.72
CA LEU A 373 -14.56 -12.83 -15.86
C LEU A 373 -14.25 -12.21 -14.50
N ILE A 374 -13.24 -12.74 -13.80
CA ILE A 374 -12.85 -12.27 -12.48
C ILE A 374 -11.71 -11.28 -12.64
N GLY A 375 -11.82 -10.12 -11.99
CA GLY A 375 -10.81 -9.06 -12.02
C GLY A 375 -10.96 -8.10 -10.86
N ALA A 376 -10.04 -7.15 -10.79
CA ALA A 376 -10.08 -6.12 -9.76
C ALA A 376 -11.12 -5.02 -10.07
N PRO A 377 -11.66 -4.33 -9.06
CA PRO A 377 -12.52 -3.17 -9.29
C PRO A 377 -11.86 -2.14 -10.20
N GLY A 378 -12.60 -1.67 -11.21
CA GLY A 378 -12.11 -0.72 -12.21
C GLY A 378 -11.42 -1.35 -13.43
N ASP A 379 -11.13 -2.64 -13.43
CA ASP A 379 -10.51 -3.34 -14.56
C ASP A 379 -11.59 -3.84 -15.56
N GLU A 380 -11.25 -3.90 -16.86
CA GLU A 380 -12.03 -4.56 -17.95
C GLU A 380 -13.54 -4.27 -17.96
N GLY A 381 -13.95 -3.04 -17.68
CA GLY A 381 -15.35 -2.63 -17.68
C GLY A 381 -16.15 -3.10 -16.46
N MET A 382 -15.46 -3.52 -15.41
CA MET A 382 -16.05 -3.70 -14.08
C MET A 382 -16.22 -2.34 -13.40
N GLY A 383 -17.26 -2.24 -12.57
CA GLY A 383 -17.45 -1.08 -11.71
C GLY A 383 -16.36 -0.99 -10.64
N ALA A 384 -16.30 0.17 -9.99
CA ALA A 384 -15.41 0.45 -8.86
C ALA A 384 -16.20 0.44 -7.55
#